data_6f66c45cd34f97b51cc49a4a9ab157e8
#
_entry.id   6f66c45cd34f97b51cc49a4a9ab157e8
#
_cell.length_a   1.000
_cell.length_b   1.000
_cell.length_c   1.000
_cell.angle_alpha   90.00
_cell.angle_beta   90.00
_cell.angle_gamma   90.00
#
_symmetry.space_group_name_H-M   'P 1'
#
loop_
_entity.id
_entity.type
_entity.pdbx_description
1 polymer ?
#
loop_
_entity_poly.entity_id
_entity_poly.type
_entity_poly.pdbx_seq_one_letter_code
_entity_poly.pdbx_strand_id
1 'polypeptide(L)'
;PDSRSCAGINRKTNEIFEGNYDFAKAKSAYVFKTMVDPFIGKYSFVKVCSGVLKGDDILYNADADAEEKPGKLYTMCGNKPTEVSELFAGDIGAIAKLANTKTGDTLSTKNTPVMYGKTEYSKPYTYMKYVCNNKGDEDKVSQALQKMMAEDVTLKVVNDSENRQALLYGIGDQHLEIAVSKLLDRYKCEVTLETPKVAFRETIRKQ
;
A
#
# COMPACT_ATOMS: atom_id res chain seq x y z
N PRO A 1 25.63 -11.32 6.71
CA PRO A 1 24.21 -11.69 6.50
C PRO A 1 23.45 -11.72 7.83
N ASP A 2 24.11 -12.08 8.92
CA ASP A 2 23.48 -12.38 10.21
C ASP A 2 23.01 -11.14 11.01
N SER A 3 23.37 -9.94 10.58
CA SER A 3 22.98 -8.67 11.24
C SER A 3 21.61 -8.12 10.82
N ARG A 4 20.88 -8.81 9.95
CA ARG A 4 19.58 -8.37 9.45
C ARG A 4 18.44 -9.21 10.03
N SER A 5 18.29 -9.17 11.35
CA SER A 5 17.14 -9.78 12.00
C SER A 5 15.85 -9.01 11.66
N CYS A 6 14.80 -9.74 11.28
CA CYS A 6 13.45 -9.18 11.27
C CYS A 6 12.92 -9.29 12.71
N ALA A 7 13.02 -8.21 13.47
CA ALA A 7 12.46 -8.14 14.81
C ALA A 7 11.08 -7.48 14.77
N GLY A 8 10.09 -8.13 15.34
CA GLY A 8 8.73 -7.68 15.48
C GLY A 8 8.20 -7.88 16.88
N ILE A 9 6.95 -7.53 17.12
CA ILE A 9 6.28 -7.73 18.42
C ILE A 9 5.15 -8.74 18.23
N ASN A 10 5.11 -9.75 19.08
CA ASN A 10 3.98 -10.65 19.16
C ASN A 10 2.82 -9.93 19.87
N ARG A 11 1.72 -9.73 19.20
CA ARG A 11 0.55 -8.99 19.73
C ARG A 11 -0.15 -9.67 20.91
N LYS A 12 0.00 -10.99 21.06
CA LYS A 12 -0.61 -11.73 22.17
C LYS A 12 0.21 -11.69 23.45
N THR A 13 1.53 -11.88 23.31
CA THR A 13 2.43 -11.96 24.47
C THR A 13 3.15 -10.65 24.76
N ASN A 14 3.12 -9.70 23.82
CA ASN A 14 3.84 -8.43 23.87
C ASN A 14 5.37 -8.58 23.93
N GLU A 15 5.87 -9.76 23.55
CA GLU A 15 7.28 -10.10 23.52
C GLU A 15 7.89 -9.84 22.14
N ILE A 16 9.21 -9.65 22.11
CA ILE A 16 9.94 -9.49 20.87
C ILE A 16 9.94 -10.84 20.13
N PHE A 17 9.51 -10.82 18.88
CA PHE A 17 9.58 -11.94 17.96
C PHE A 17 10.72 -11.70 16.97
N GLU A 18 11.71 -12.58 16.98
CA GLU A 18 12.82 -12.55 16.03
C GLU A 18 12.62 -13.63 14.97
N GLY A 19 12.34 -13.21 13.73
CA GLY A 19 12.17 -14.14 12.60
C GLY A 19 13.45 -14.88 12.25
N ASN A 20 14.57 -14.15 12.20
CA ASN A 20 15.94 -14.64 11.96
C ASN A 20 16.07 -15.55 10.72
N TYR A 21 15.14 -15.47 9.77
CA TYR A 21 15.07 -16.29 8.56
C TYR A 21 15.07 -17.80 8.84
N ASP A 22 14.53 -18.19 9.99
CA ASP A 22 14.40 -19.59 10.40
C ASP A 22 13.14 -20.21 9.79
N PHE A 23 13.30 -21.30 9.04
CA PHE A 23 12.21 -22.02 8.37
C PHE A 23 11.29 -22.79 9.34
N ALA A 24 11.79 -23.15 10.54
CA ALA A 24 11.05 -23.89 11.53
C ALA A 24 10.15 -23.00 12.41
N LYS A 25 10.38 -21.69 12.42
CA LYS A 25 9.58 -20.74 13.19
C LYS A 25 8.20 -20.51 12.60
N ALA A 26 7.34 -19.89 13.38
CA ALA A 26 6.04 -19.44 12.93
C ALA A 26 6.19 -18.52 11.69
N LYS A 27 5.29 -18.71 10.71
CA LYS A 27 5.31 -17.95 9.45
C LYS A 27 5.11 -16.48 9.71
N SER A 28 5.95 -15.65 9.12
CA SER A 28 5.78 -14.21 9.13
C SER A 28 6.38 -13.58 7.87
N ALA A 29 5.71 -12.57 7.34
CA ALA A 29 6.15 -11.82 6.18
C ALA A 29 5.76 -10.35 6.30
N TYR A 30 6.64 -9.46 5.86
CA TYR A 30 6.41 -8.02 5.81
C TYR A 30 6.05 -7.58 4.40
N VAL A 31 4.96 -6.84 4.26
CA VAL A 31 4.49 -6.30 2.99
C VAL A 31 5.16 -4.95 2.75
N PHE A 32 6.15 -4.90 1.89
CA PHE A 32 6.93 -3.67 1.66
C PHE A 32 6.46 -2.85 0.47
N LYS A 33 5.65 -3.43 -0.44
CA LYS A 33 5.15 -2.74 -1.63
C LYS A 33 3.85 -3.37 -2.12
N THR A 34 2.97 -2.53 -2.67
CA THR A 34 1.78 -2.96 -3.42
C THR A 34 1.90 -2.50 -4.86
N MET A 35 1.49 -3.33 -5.80
CA MET A 35 1.35 -2.99 -7.22
C MET A 35 -0.02 -3.45 -7.72
N VAL A 36 -0.59 -2.70 -8.65
CA VAL A 36 -1.85 -3.06 -9.30
C VAL A 36 -1.58 -3.39 -10.77
N ASP A 37 -1.75 -4.66 -11.11
CA ASP A 37 -1.65 -5.15 -12.47
C ASP A 37 -3.03 -5.12 -13.14
N PRO A 38 -3.15 -4.69 -14.42
CA PRO A 38 -4.43 -4.62 -15.11
C PRO A 38 -5.13 -5.98 -15.28
N PHE A 39 -4.39 -7.08 -15.34
CA PHE A 39 -4.89 -8.42 -15.63
C PHE A 39 -5.08 -9.27 -14.38
N ILE A 40 -4.12 -9.23 -13.47
CA ILE A 40 -4.12 -10.09 -12.26
C ILE A 40 -4.73 -9.35 -11.07
N GLY A 41 -4.69 -8.02 -11.09
CA GLY A 41 -5.16 -7.16 -10.03
C GLY A 41 -4.05 -6.79 -9.05
N LYS A 42 -4.37 -6.80 -7.76
CA LYS A 42 -3.45 -6.36 -6.71
C LYS A 42 -2.42 -7.43 -6.38
N TYR A 43 -1.14 -7.06 -6.45
CA TYR A 43 0.00 -7.79 -5.90
C TYR A 43 0.50 -7.13 -4.62
N SER A 44 0.69 -7.91 -3.58
CA SER A 44 1.39 -7.50 -2.37
C SER A 44 2.77 -8.13 -2.37
N PHE A 45 3.81 -7.32 -2.49
CA PHE A 45 5.20 -7.77 -2.43
C PHE A 45 5.59 -7.95 -0.97
N VAL A 46 6.09 -9.13 -0.68
CA VAL A 46 6.44 -9.54 0.67
C VAL A 46 7.88 -9.98 0.78
N LYS A 47 8.48 -9.70 1.93
CA LYS A 47 9.70 -10.34 2.39
C LYS A 47 9.32 -11.33 3.47
N VAL A 48 9.63 -12.61 3.25
CA VAL A 48 9.39 -13.65 4.25
C VAL A 48 10.47 -13.56 5.33
N CYS A 49 10.05 -13.32 6.57
CA CYS A 49 10.97 -13.12 7.70
C CYS A 49 11.19 -14.39 8.51
N SER A 50 10.22 -15.31 8.52
CA SER A 50 10.33 -16.63 9.18
C SER A 50 9.33 -17.62 8.60
N GLY A 51 9.63 -18.90 8.77
CA GLY A 51 8.78 -19.99 8.31
C GLY A 51 8.80 -20.16 6.78
N VAL A 52 7.80 -20.86 6.27
CA VAL A 52 7.57 -21.10 4.84
C VAL A 52 6.13 -20.76 4.53
N LEU A 53 5.90 -19.85 3.59
CA LEU A 53 4.57 -19.49 3.10
C LEU A 53 4.16 -20.43 1.96
N LYS A 54 2.93 -20.93 2.01
CA LYS A 54 2.33 -21.78 0.98
C LYS A 54 1.09 -21.13 0.40
N GLY A 55 0.74 -21.48 -0.84
CA GLY A 55 -0.41 -20.91 -1.54
C GLY A 55 -1.77 -21.23 -0.91
N ASP A 56 -1.85 -22.28 -0.11
CA ASP A 56 -3.06 -22.74 0.61
C ASP A 56 -3.14 -22.26 2.06
N ASP A 57 -2.13 -21.54 2.53
CA ASP A 57 -2.10 -21.01 3.90
C ASP A 57 -3.24 -20.03 4.17
N ILE A 58 -3.75 -20.04 5.39
CA ILE A 58 -4.55 -18.92 5.90
C ILE A 58 -3.61 -18.05 6.70
N LEU A 59 -3.36 -16.84 6.19
CA LEU A 59 -2.51 -15.85 6.84
C LEU A 59 -3.37 -14.90 7.68
N TYR A 60 -2.79 -14.36 8.72
CA TYR A 60 -3.42 -13.37 9.58
C TYR A 60 -2.69 -12.04 9.44
N ASN A 61 -3.42 -11.01 9.04
CA ASN A 61 -2.94 -9.64 9.03
C ASN A 61 -3.20 -9.02 10.41
N ALA A 62 -2.14 -8.88 11.20
CA ALA A 62 -2.24 -8.36 12.56
C ALA A 62 -2.56 -6.85 12.61
N ASP A 63 -2.25 -6.11 11.55
CA ASP A 63 -2.55 -4.67 11.44
C ASP A 63 -4.02 -4.40 11.14
N ALA A 64 -4.62 -5.22 10.27
CA ALA A 64 -6.03 -5.10 9.87
C ALA A 64 -6.98 -5.93 10.72
N ASP A 65 -6.46 -6.77 11.63
CA ASP A 65 -7.21 -7.77 12.41
C ASP A 65 -8.09 -8.68 11.53
N ALA A 66 -7.52 -9.16 10.42
CA ALA A 66 -8.24 -9.92 9.41
C ALA A 66 -7.48 -11.17 8.96
N GLU A 67 -8.22 -12.22 8.66
CA GLU A 67 -7.67 -13.40 7.99
C GLU A 67 -7.59 -13.13 6.49
N GLU A 68 -6.45 -13.49 5.89
CA GLU A 68 -6.17 -13.35 4.47
C GLU A 68 -5.92 -14.73 3.87
N LYS A 69 -6.61 -14.99 2.77
CA LYS A 69 -6.37 -16.19 1.98
C LYS A 69 -5.57 -15.82 0.75
N PRO A 70 -4.29 -16.18 0.66
CA PRO A 70 -3.48 -15.96 -0.53
C PRO A 70 -4.16 -16.56 -1.75
N GLY A 71 -4.10 -15.87 -2.88
CA GLY A 71 -4.51 -16.45 -4.14
C GLY A 71 -3.39 -17.36 -4.66
N LYS A 72 -2.35 -16.74 -5.21
CA LYS A 72 -1.18 -17.42 -5.75
C LYS A 72 0.06 -16.73 -5.27
N LEU A 73 1.15 -17.50 -5.14
CA LEU A 73 2.47 -16.99 -4.81
C LEU A 73 3.30 -16.87 -6.08
N TYR A 74 4.08 -15.81 -6.17
CA TYR A 74 4.95 -15.55 -7.32
C TYR A 74 6.34 -15.12 -6.89
N THR A 75 7.32 -15.50 -7.65
CA THR A 75 8.61 -14.82 -7.73
C THR A 75 8.58 -13.88 -8.94
N MET A 76 9.24 -12.72 -8.83
CA MET A 76 9.23 -11.70 -9.88
C MET A 76 10.63 -11.50 -10.44
N CYS A 77 10.73 -11.54 -11.76
CA CYS A 77 11.93 -11.16 -12.47
C CYS A 77 11.57 -10.02 -13.46
N GLY A 78 11.86 -8.78 -13.07
CA GLY A 78 11.33 -7.62 -13.77
C GLY A 78 9.80 -7.63 -13.78
N ASN A 79 9.19 -7.64 -14.97
CA ASN A 79 7.73 -7.67 -15.13
C ASN A 79 7.16 -9.09 -15.33
N LYS A 80 7.99 -10.13 -15.20
CA LYS A 80 7.55 -11.51 -15.42
C LYS A 80 7.28 -12.20 -14.08
N PRO A 81 6.00 -12.49 -13.74
CA PRO A 81 5.63 -13.31 -12.60
C PRO A 81 5.85 -14.78 -12.93
N THR A 82 6.51 -15.51 -12.05
CA THR A 82 6.61 -16.97 -12.08
C THR A 82 5.91 -17.53 -10.87
N GLU A 83 4.87 -18.33 -11.09
CA GLU A 83 4.11 -18.96 -10.01
C GLU A 83 4.97 -19.98 -9.28
N VAL A 84 4.91 -19.96 -7.95
CA VAL A 84 5.62 -20.89 -7.08
C VAL A 84 4.66 -21.44 -6.02
N SER A 85 4.94 -22.65 -5.55
CA SER A 85 4.14 -23.29 -4.50
C SER A 85 4.46 -22.78 -3.11
N GLU A 86 5.70 -22.37 -2.88
CA GLU A 86 6.21 -21.99 -1.56
C GLU A 86 7.18 -20.79 -1.69
N LEU A 87 7.22 -19.98 -0.61
CA LEU A 87 8.23 -18.93 -0.40
C LEU A 87 8.88 -19.17 0.95
N PHE A 88 10.19 -19.24 0.98
CA PHE A 88 10.99 -19.54 2.17
C PHE A 88 11.40 -18.27 2.92
N ALA A 89 11.69 -18.39 4.20
CA ALA A 89 12.25 -17.29 4.97
C ALA A 89 13.53 -16.73 4.30
N GLY A 90 13.58 -15.43 4.12
CA GLY A 90 14.61 -14.73 3.33
C GLY A 90 14.22 -14.40 1.90
N ASP A 91 13.23 -15.09 1.34
CA ASP A 91 12.75 -14.82 -0.01
C ASP A 91 11.96 -13.52 -0.10
N ILE A 92 12.03 -12.92 -1.29
CA ILE A 92 11.15 -11.85 -1.73
C ILE A 92 10.21 -12.43 -2.78
N GLY A 93 8.91 -12.32 -2.51
CA GLY A 93 7.89 -12.79 -3.43
C GLY A 93 6.73 -11.82 -3.55
N ALA A 94 5.74 -12.18 -4.33
CA ALA A 94 4.49 -11.45 -4.48
C ALA A 94 3.30 -12.38 -4.21
N ILE A 95 2.32 -11.87 -3.48
CA ILE A 95 1.07 -12.56 -3.18
C ILE A 95 -0.06 -11.84 -3.89
N ALA A 96 -0.83 -12.57 -4.69
CA ALA A 96 -1.96 -12.00 -5.40
C ALA A 96 -3.23 -11.98 -4.55
N LYS A 97 -4.09 -10.97 -4.78
CA LYS A 97 -5.48 -10.91 -4.31
C LYS A 97 -5.68 -10.84 -2.79
N LEU A 98 -4.73 -10.30 -2.04
CA LEU A 98 -4.98 -10.00 -0.63
C LEU A 98 -5.97 -8.81 -0.51
N ALA A 99 -7.09 -9.02 0.20
CA ALA A 99 -8.19 -8.06 0.23
C ALA A 99 -7.92 -6.89 1.20
N ASN A 100 -7.52 -7.21 2.44
CA ASN A 100 -7.41 -6.25 3.53
C ASN A 100 -5.97 -5.79 3.79
N THR A 101 -5.01 -6.31 3.04
CA THR A 101 -3.58 -6.05 3.26
C THR A 101 -3.11 -4.82 2.50
N LYS A 102 -2.33 -3.97 3.16
CA LYS A 102 -1.72 -2.75 2.63
C LYS A 102 -0.21 -2.81 2.75
N THR A 103 0.46 -1.88 2.07
CA THR A 103 1.91 -1.67 2.24
C THR A 103 2.22 -1.26 3.69
N GLY A 104 3.19 -1.93 4.30
CA GLY A 104 3.57 -1.76 5.70
C GLY A 104 2.91 -2.74 6.66
N ASP A 105 1.97 -3.56 6.20
CA ASP A 105 1.32 -4.57 7.05
C ASP A 105 2.19 -5.82 7.21
N THR A 106 1.92 -6.56 8.28
CA THR A 106 2.57 -7.84 8.57
C THR A 106 1.59 -8.99 8.42
N LEU A 107 1.97 -9.98 7.66
CA LEU A 107 1.25 -11.25 7.54
C LEU A 107 1.92 -12.29 8.43
N SER A 108 1.13 -12.98 9.23
CA SER A 108 1.62 -13.99 10.21
C SER A 108 0.61 -15.13 10.36
N THR A 109 0.77 -15.95 11.38
CA THR A 109 -0.23 -16.95 11.76
C THR A 109 -1.12 -16.39 12.88
N LYS A 110 -2.38 -16.77 12.92
CA LYS A 110 -3.33 -16.37 13.98
C LYS A 110 -2.88 -16.78 15.38
N ASN A 111 -2.14 -17.89 15.48
CA ASN A 111 -1.62 -18.39 16.75
C ASN A 111 -0.45 -17.54 17.26
N THR A 112 0.36 -17.01 16.38
CA THR A 112 1.50 -16.14 16.66
C THR A 112 1.37 -14.87 15.83
N PRO A 113 0.51 -13.93 16.22
CA PRO A 113 0.31 -12.68 15.48
C PRO A 113 1.49 -11.74 15.70
N VAL A 114 2.32 -11.60 14.68
CA VAL A 114 3.52 -10.76 14.69
C VAL A 114 3.23 -9.45 13.98
N MET A 115 3.76 -8.35 14.50
CA MET A 115 3.81 -7.04 13.84
C MET A 115 5.25 -6.57 13.73
N TYR A 116 5.67 -6.25 12.52
CA TYR A 116 6.95 -5.57 12.26
C TYR A 116 6.77 -4.05 12.28
N GLY A 117 7.84 -3.34 12.60
CA GLY A 117 7.83 -1.88 12.56
C GLY A 117 7.51 -1.36 11.17
N LYS A 118 6.58 -0.41 11.08
CA LYS A 118 6.22 0.22 9.80
C LYS A 118 7.30 1.19 9.36
N THR A 119 7.60 1.20 8.08
CA THR A 119 8.48 2.20 7.49
C THR A 119 7.79 3.57 7.51
N GLU A 120 8.47 4.58 8.00
CA GLU A 120 8.00 5.96 7.92
C GLU A 120 8.26 6.51 6.52
N TYR A 121 7.20 6.91 5.85
CA TYR A 121 7.25 7.55 4.54
C TYR A 121 7.18 9.07 4.68
N SER A 122 7.73 9.77 3.69
CA SER A 122 7.60 11.22 3.61
C SER A 122 6.13 11.63 3.56
N LYS A 123 5.78 12.64 4.34
CA LYS A 123 4.44 13.22 4.29
C LYS A 123 4.25 14.00 2.99
N PRO A 124 3.05 14.05 2.41
CA PRO A 124 2.78 14.90 1.27
C PRO A 124 2.84 16.37 1.68
N TYR A 125 3.74 17.14 1.04
CA TYR A 125 3.96 18.55 1.37
C TYR A 125 3.28 19.53 0.41
N THR A 126 2.96 19.08 -0.80
CA THR A 126 2.29 19.91 -1.81
C THR A 126 0.94 19.32 -2.17
N TYR A 127 0.06 20.17 -2.65
CA TYR A 127 -1.24 19.74 -3.12
C TYR A 127 -1.75 20.68 -4.22
N MET A 128 -2.49 20.10 -5.15
CA MET A 128 -3.18 20.83 -6.21
C MET A 128 -4.63 20.37 -6.29
N LYS A 129 -5.52 21.26 -6.72
CA LYS A 129 -6.88 20.88 -7.12
C LYS A 129 -6.80 20.10 -8.41
N TYR A 130 -7.47 18.96 -8.49
CA TYR A 130 -7.63 18.25 -9.77
C TYR A 130 -9.05 18.37 -10.30
N VAL A 131 -9.16 18.48 -11.61
CA VAL A 131 -10.42 18.60 -12.34
C VAL A 131 -10.44 17.55 -13.44
N CYS A 132 -11.54 16.81 -13.55
CA CYS A 132 -11.74 15.87 -14.65
C CYS A 132 -12.09 16.66 -15.91
N ASN A 133 -11.35 16.43 -17.00
CA ASN A 133 -11.58 17.14 -18.26
C ASN A 133 -12.88 16.67 -18.94
N ASN A 134 -13.21 15.40 -18.80
CA ASN A 134 -14.40 14.81 -19.38
C ASN A 134 -15.49 14.65 -18.33
N LYS A 135 -16.68 15.17 -18.62
CA LYS A 135 -17.86 14.97 -17.76
C LYS A 135 -18.26 13.48 -17.75
N GLY A 136 -18.48 12.93 -16.56
CA GLY A 136 -18.86 11.53 -16.36
C GLY A 136 -17.69 10.59 -16.09
N ASP A 137 -16.44 11.05 -16.15
CA ASP A 137 -15.25 10.26 -15.80
C ASP A 137 -14.89 10.35 -14.31
N GLU A 138 -15.64 11.09 -13.49
CA GLU A 138 -15.33 11.35 -12.07
C GLU A 138 -15.18 10.05 -11.26
N ASP A 139 -16.09 9.10 -11.47
CA ASP A 139 -16.03 7.79 -10.78
C ASP A 139 -14.82 6.97 -11.24
N LYS A 140 -14.51 7.01 -12.52
CA LYS A 140 -13.37 6.32 -13.10
C LYS A 140 -12.04 6.90 -12.59
N VAL A 141 -11.94 8.23 -12.53
CA VAL A 141 -10.79 8.94 -11.94
C VAL A 141 -10.65 8.60 -10.47
N SER A 142 -11.75 8.60 -9.71
CA SER A 142 -11.74 8.24 -8.29
C SER A 142 -11.23 6.82 -8.05
N GLN A 143 -11.70 5.84 -8.83
CA GLN A 143 -11.23 4.45 -8.76
C GLN A 143 -9.75 4.32 -9.16
N ALA A 144 -9.31 5.05 -10.19
CA ALA A 144 -7.92 5.07 -10.62
C ALA A 144 -7.01 5.65 -9.53
N LEU A 145 -7.40 6.76 -8.91
CA LEU A 145 -6.67 7.38 -7.81
C LEU A 145 -6.61 6.47 -6.58
N GLN A 146 -7.68 5.75 -6.24
CA GLN A 146 -7.65 4.75 -5.16
C GLN A 146 -6.63 3.64 -5.41
N LYS A 147 -6.54 3.15 -6.66
CA LYS A 147 -5.53 2.15 -7.05
C LYS A 147 -4.12 2.73 -6.94
N MET A 148 -3.92 3.96 -7.38
CA MET A 148 -2.63 4.65 -7.29
C MET A 148 -2.20 4.90 -5.84
N MET A 149 -3.12 5.29 -4.95
CA MET A 149 -2.85 5.43 -3.51
C MET A 149 -2.53 4.10 -2.83
N ALA A 150 -3.03 2.98 -3.35
CA ALA A 150 -2.64 1.65 -2.87
C ALA A 150 -1.21 1.28 -3.29
N GLU A 151 -0.73 1.76 -4.45
CA GLU A 151 0.65 1.58 -4.93
C GLU A 151 1.62 2.54 -4.25
N ASP A 152 1.20 3.79 -4.05
CA ASP A 152 2.02 4.90 -3.55
C ASP A 152 1.40 5.50 -2.28
N VAL A 153 1.98 5.16 -1.15
CA VAL A 153 1.50 5.61 0.17
C VAL A 153 1.73 7.10 0.44
N THR A 154 2.53 7.77 -0.40
CA THR A 154 2.80 9.21 -0.30
C THR A 154 1.82 10.05 -1.12
N LEU A 155 0.98 9.41 -1.93
CA LEU A 155 -0.10 10.06 -2.67
C LEU A 155 -1.39 10.02 -1.83
N LYS A 156 -2.11 11.15 -1.75
CA LYS A 156 -3.35 11.25 -1.00
C LYS A 156 -4.37 12.10 -1.73
N VAL A 157 -5.62 11.69 -1.68
CA VAL A 157 -6.76 12.47 -2.18
C VAL A 157 -7.59 12.95 -0.99
N VAL A 158 -7.96 14.21 -1.00
CA VAL A 158 -8.81 14.84 0.03
C VAL A 158 -9.94 15.62 -0.67
N ASN A 159 -11.16 15.35 -0.27
CA ASN A 159 -12.30 16.14 -0.68
C ASN A 159 -12.49 17.29 0.32
N ASP A 160 -12.19 18.49 -0.14
CA ASP A 160 -12.42 19.73 0.62
C ASP A 160 -13.86 20.18 0.42
N SER A 161 -14.69 19.90 1.41
CA SER A 161 -16.13 20.26 1.37
C SER A 161 -16.37 21.74 1.53
N GLU A 162 -15.47 22.48 2.21
CA GLU A 162 -15.59 23.91 2.45
C GLU A 162 -15.48 24.70 1.14
N ASN A 163 -14.50 24.37 0.30
CA ASN A 163 -14.30 25.01 -1.00
C ASN A 163 -14.88 24.23 -2.17
N ARG A 164 -15.54 23.10 -1.92
CA ARG A 164 -16.11 22.18 -2.93
C ARG A 164 -15.10 21.82 -4.01
N GLN A 165 -13.95 21.33 -3.59
CA GLN A 165 -12.86 20.95 -4.48
C GLN A 165 -12.24 19.63 -4.06
N ALA A 166 -11.72 18.89 -5.03
CA ALA A 166 -10.96 17.68 -4.80
C ALA A 166 -9.46 18.00 -4.93
N LEU A 167 -8.70 17.61 -3.92
CA LEU A 167 -7.28 17.91 -3.79
C LEU A 167 -6.46 16.65 -3.92
N LEU A 168 -5.42 16.70 -4.74
CA LEU A 168 -4.42 15.67 -4.88
C LEU A 168 -3.15 16.14 -4.16
N TYR A 169 -2.72 15.38 -3.15
CA TYR A 169 -1.53 15.63 -2.34
C TYR A 169 -0.39 14.73 -2.77
N GLY A 170 0.82 15.27 -2.79
CA GLY A 170 2.05 14.54 -3.09
C GLY A 170 3.27 15.16 -2.41
N ILE A 171 4.43 14.55 -2.58
CA ILE A 171 5.69 15.02 -1.97
C ILE A 171 6.32 16.20 -2.71
N GLY A 172 5.86 16.52 -3.92
CA GLY A 172 6.35 17.63 -4.73
C GLY A 172 5.57 17.77 -6.02
N ASP A 173 5.78 18.89 -6.74
CA ASP A 173 5.01 19.20 -7.96
C ASP A 173 5.25 18.17 -9.06
N GLN A 174 6.51 17.76 -9.27
CA GLN A 174 6.84 16.68 -10.21
C GLN A 174 6.14 15.35 -9.88
N HIS A 175 5.95 15.05 -8.59
CA HIS A 175 5.21 13.86 -8.18
C HIS A 175 3.74 13.93 -8.63
N LEU A 176 3.11 15.10 -8.50
CA LEU A 176 1.74 15.31 -8.95
C LEU A 176 1.61 15.24 -10.47
N GLU A 177 2.57 15.81 -11.22
CA GLU A 177 2.63 15.72 -12.68
C GLU A 177 2.77 14.27 -13.15
N ILE A 178 3.65 13.49 -12.50
CA ILE A 178 3.80 12.05 -12.79
C ILE A 178 2.52 11.28 -12.47
N ALA A 179 1.83 11.63 -11.38
CA ALA A 179 0.55 11.02 -11.05
C ALA A 179 -0.51 11.28 -12.14
N VAL A 180 -0.60 12.51 -12.65
CA VAL A 180 -1.50 12.86 -13.76
C VAL A 180 -1.11 12.11 -15.04
N SER A 181 0.18 12.04 -15.39
CA SER A 181 0.65 11.23 -16.53
C SER A 181 0.24 9.77 -16.40
N LYS A 182 0.39 9.18 -15.21
CA LYS A 182 -0.04 7.79 -14.96
C LYS A 182 -1.56 7.61 -15.10
N LEU A 183 -2.37 8.61 -14.67
CA LEU A 183 -3.82 8.58 -14.86
C LEU A 183 -4.17 8.52 -16.36
N LEU A 184 -3.51 9.33 -17.17
CA LEU A 184 -3.71 9.33 -18.61
C LEU A 184 -3.22 8.02 -19.26
N ASP A 185 -1.99 7.62 -18.99
CA ASP A 185 -1.33 6.51 -19.68
C ASP A 185 -1.94 5.16 -19.33
N ARG A 186 -2.16 4.90 -18.03
CA ARG A 186 -2.62 3.58 -17.54
C ARG A 186 -4.13 3.45 -17.46
N TYR A 187 -4.82 4.53 -17.09
CA TYR A 187 -6.27 4.51 -16.83
C TYR A 187 -7.10 5.23 -17.88
N LYS A 188 -6.45 5.93 -18.83
CA LYS A 188 -7.11 6.72 -19.88
C LYS A 188 -8.08 7.76 -19.28
N CYS A 189 -7.65 8.40 -18.21
CA CYS A 189 -8.35 9.46 -17.52
C CYS A 189 -7.59 10.77 -17.69
N GLU A 190 -8.22 11.77 -18.28
CA GLU A 190 -7.65 13.10 -18.43
C GLU A 190 -8.03 13.99 -17.24
N VAL A 191 -7.02 14.50 -16.57
CA VAL A 191 -7.16 15.34 -15.37
C VAL A 191 -6.23 16.53 -15.51
N THR A 192 -6.72 17.71 -15.15
CA THR A 192 -5.94 18.95 -15.09
C THR A 192 -5.72 19.35 -13.64
N LEU A 193 -4.50 19.80 -13.33
CA LEU A 193 -4.16 20.38 -12.03
C LEU A 193 -4.36 21.89 -12.07
N GLU A 194 -5.05 22.41 -11.07
CA GLU A 194 -5.31 23.84 -10.88
C GLU A 194 -4.87 24.31 -9.50
N THR A 195 -4.60 25.60 -9.35
CA THR A 195 -4.33 26.21 -8.04
C THR A 195 -5.56 26.03 -7.13
N PRO A 196 -5.38 25.46 -5.93
CA PRO A 196 -6.50 25.24 -5.02
C PRO A 196 -7.03 26.58 -4.46
N LYS A 197 -8.32 26.62 -4.16
CA LYS A 197 -8.92 27.73 -3.40
C LYS A 197 -8.54 27.58 -1.92
N VAL A 198 -8.19 28.71 -1.30
CA VAL A 198 -7.91 28.78 0.14
C VAL A 198 -9.13 29.35 0.85
N ALA A 199 -9.58 28.66 1.90
CA ALA A 199 -10.68 29.16 2.72
C ALA A 199 -10.19 30.33 3.60
N PHE A 200 -10.80 31.49 3.44
CA PHE A 200 -10.57 32.63 4.30
C PHE A 200 -11.69 32.70 5.33
N ARG A 201 -11.33 32.98 6.59
CA ARG A 201 -12.29 33.21 7.67
C ARG A 201 -12.11 34.61 8.20
N GLU A 202 -13.22 35.34 8.29
CA GLU A 202 -13.26 36.67 8.86
C GLU A 202 -13.73 36.60 10.31
N THR A 203 -13.12 37.43 11.17
CA THR A 203 -13.57 37.62 12.55
C THR A 203 -13.77 39.10 12.82
N ILE A 204 -14.89 39.46 13.45
CA ILE A 204 -15.16 40.83 13.91
C ILE A 204 -14.34 41.06 15.19
N ARG A 205 -13.43 42.04 15.17
CA ARG A 205 -12.56 42.36 16.31
C ARG A 205 -13.07 43.53 17.16
N LYS A 206 -14.05 44.27 16.68
CA LYS A 206 -14.70 45.35 17.41
C LYS A 206 -16.21 45.31 17.17
N GLN A 207 -16.97 45.50 18.23
CA GLN A 207 -18.37 45.92 18.15
C GLN A 207 -18.44 47.42 17.94
#